data_526fbf876e129e73f59c2a36bf42fe95
#
_entry.id   526fbf876e129e73f59c2a36bf42fe95
#
_cell.length_a   1.000
_cell.length_b   1.000
_cell.length_c   1.000
_cell.angle_alpha   90.00
_cell.angle_beta   90.00
_cell.angle_gamma   90.00
#
_symmetry.space_group_name_H-M   'P 1'
#
loop_
_entity.id
_entity.type
_entity.pdbx_description
1 polymer ?
#
loop_
_entity_poly.entity_id
_entity_poly.type
_entity_poly.pdbx_seq_one_letter_code
_entity_poly.pdbx_strand_id
1 'polypeptide(L)'
;MADDRSSNMANDSSSNTANDNPSVTTTLYEPDPESYVQFQREIYGSLRKPKYSTKPSEWEAAARNAIPLANFLYVFGAASSESTHAANRSAFERYRLRPSMLVQATRRNMSTELFGKQYKSPLLIAPIGVQEIVHQDAEEATARAAKALKVPMILSTAATRSIEQVAKANGDGDRWFQLYWPKPQAEEFTASLLSRAKANGFSVLVVTLDTFQIGWRPNDLDESYLPFIWGQGCQVGFSDPVFQRMYEKQQSEDTRTVTEKLQEVWQILKRPGSLSGAAKVLSHASIIPKAMFFTGLVASGNYRDWNDLQTLRRLWSGPIVLKVRYNCMSCGYSSQIPGDTNRGRRPQGH
;
A
#
# COMPACT_ATOMS: atom_id res chain seq x y z
N MET A 1 45.84 28.62 82.83
CA MET A 1 46.90 29.41 82.13
C MET A 1 46.41 29.50 80.71
N ALA A 2 45.61 30.51 80.32
CA ALA A 2 46.08 31.80 79.78
C ALA A 2 46.80 31.53 78.45
N ASP A 3 46.40 31.98 77.33
CA ASP A 3 46.04 33.31 76.84
C ASP A 3 45.41 33.29 75.48
N ASP A 4 44.38 33.93 75.27
CA ASP A 4 43.89 35.01 74.51
C ASP A 4 44.85 35.57 73.42
N ARG A 5 44.35 35.69 72.22
CA ARG A 5 44.40 36.90 71.37
C ARG A 5 43.68 36.78 70.03
N SER A 6 42.67 37.55 69.95
CA SER A 6 41.97 38.10 68.80
C SER A 6 42.89 38.60 67.67
N SER A 7 42.49 38.52 66.44
CA SER A 7 42.24 39.66 65.55
C SER A 7 41.81 39.23 64.11
N ASN A 8 40.68 39.65 63.74
CA ASN A 8 40.25 40.46 62.61
C ASN A 8 40.67 40.11 61.14
N MET A 9 39.64 40.03 60.34
CA MET A 9 39.48 40.51 58.98
C MET A 9 40.04 39.70 57.81
N ALA A 10 39.22 39.12 56.99
CA ALA A 10 38.86 39.72 55.69
C ALA A 10 37.78 38.85 54.99
N ASN A 11 36.78 39.51 54.48
CA ASN A 11 35.82 39.02 53.50
C ASN A 11 36.58 38.46 52.30
N ASP A 12 36.23 37.24 51.84
CA ASP A 12 36.32 36.94 50.43
C ASP A 12 35.17 36.00 50.00
N SER A 13 34.45 36.53 49.08
CA SER A 13 33.36 35.89 48.40
C SER A 13 33.84 34.75 47.51
N SER A 14 33.56 33.51 47.87
CA SER A 14 33.68 32.40 46.93
C SER A 14 32.35 31.67 46.73
N SER A 15 31.90 31.80 45.54
CA SER A 15 30.80 31.17 44.86
C SER A 15 30.51 29.71 45.29
N ASN A 16 29.34 29.53 45.90
CA ASN A 16 28.65 28.28 45.99
C ASN A 16 28.27 27.79 44.58
N THR A 17 29.04 26.91 43.98
CA THR A 17 28.58 26.07 42.87
C THR A 17 27.65 25.01 43.46
N ALA A 18 26.36 25.29 43.42
CA ALA A 18 25.34 24.31 43.65
C ALA A 18 25.53 23.20 42.60
N ASN A 19 25.82 22.00 43.07
CA ASN A 19 25.69 20.78 42.33
C ASN A 19 24.19 20.57 42.03
N ASP A 20 23.73 21.11 40.90
CA ASP A 20 22.46 20.73 40.32
C ASP A 20 22.59 19.33 39.75
N ASN A 21 22.47 18.34 40.62
CA ASN A 21 22.09 16.99 40.21
C ASN A 21 20.64 17.11 39.71
N PRO A 22 20.41 16.89 38.38
CA PRO A 22 19.04 16.87 37.91
C PRO A 22 18.32 15.76 38.66
N SER A 23 17.36 16.16 39.51
CA SER A 23 16.43 15.22 40.14
C SER A 23 15.86 14.34 39.03
N VAL A 24 16.25 13.06 39.01
CA VAL A 24 15.65 12.05 38.18
C VAL A 24 14.22 11.89 38.67
N THR A 25 13.34 12.70 38.12
CA THR A 25 11.91 12.48 38.25
C THR A 25 11.62 11.12 37.62
N THR A 26 11.53 10.10 38.45
CA THR A 26 11.05 8.78 38.03
C THR A 26 9.59 8.96 37.67
N THR A 27 9.33 9.44 36.47
CA THR A 27 7.99 9.36 35.90
C THR A 27 7.67 7.89 35.81
N LEU A 28 6.75 7.45 36.70
CA LEU A 28 6.20 6.11 36.66
C LEU A 28 5.81 5.81 35.20
N TYR A 29 6.32 4.73 34.66
CA TYR A 29 5.99 4.26 33.32
C TYR A 29 4.51 3.94 33.30
N GLU A 30 3.72 4.80 32.67
CA GLU A 30 2.38 4.43 32.26
C GLU A 30 2.52 3.58 30.99
N PRO A 31 2.13 2.29 31.06
CA PRO A 31 2.20 1.44 29.87
C PRO A 31 1.32 2.05 28.79
N ASP A 32 1.85 2.18 27.56
CA ASP A 32 1.07 2.54 26.40
C ASP A 32 -0.12 1.54 26.31
N PRO A 33 -1.37 1.98 26.41
CA PRO A 33 -2.53 1.09 26.37
C PRO A 33 -2.66 0.32 25.05
N GLU A 34 -2.02 0.79 23.99
CA GLU A 34 -1.92 0.10 22.69
C GLU A 34 -0.66 -0.79 22.60
N SER A 35 0.06 -1.04 23.69
CA SER A 35 1.31 -1.77 23.66
C SER A 35 1.10 -3.27 23.41
N TYR A 36 2.05 -3.89 22.73
CA TYR A 36 2.12 -5.34 22.54
C TYR A 36 1.97 -6.13 23.87
N VAL A 37 2.50 -5.62 24.97
CA VAL A 37 2.36 -6.22 26.30
C VAL A 37 0.91 -6.20 26.77
N GLN A 38 0.15 -5.14 26.46
CA GLN A 38 -1.27 -5.05 26.77
C GLN A 38 -2.08 -6.16 26.07
N PHE A 39 -1.85 -6.35 24.77
CA PHE A 39 -2.50 -7.42 24.00
C PHE A 39 -2.22 -8.81 24.56
N GLN A 40 -0.98 -9.10 24.95
CA GLN A 40 -0.64 -10.37 25.62
C GLN A 40 -1.37 -10.53 26.96
N ARG A 41 -1.40 -9.48 27.78
CA ARG A 41 -2.09 -9.50 29.08
C ARG A 41 -3.59 -9.75 28.92
N GLU A 42 -4.21 -9.17 27.91
CA GLU A 42 -5.62 -9.42 27.60
C GLU A 42 -5.88 -10.87 27.23
N ILE A 43 -5.03 -11.47 26.39
CA ILE A 43 -5.15 -12.89 26.03
C ILE A 43 -5.00 -13.78 27.25
N TYR A 44 -3.95 -13.60 28.04
CA TYR A 44 -3.71 -14.42 29.23
C TYR A 44 -4.76 -14.17 30.32
N GLY A 45 -5.16 -12.92 30.54
CA GLY A 45 -6.14 -12.57 31.57
C GLY A 45 -7.56 -13.01 31.24
N SER A 46 -7.92 -13.06 29.96
CA SER A 46 -9.25 -13.51 29.55
C SER A 46 -9.45 -15.04 29.60
N LEU A 47 -8.36 -15.81 29.63
CA LEU A 47 -8.33 -17.27 29.51
C LEU A 47 -9.08 -17.79 28.27
N ARG A 48 -9.29 -16.96 27.28
CA ARG A 48 -9.97 -17.28 26.02
C ARG A 48 -8.97 -17.39 24.88
N LYS A 49 -9.14 -18.39 24.03
CA LYS A 49 -8.37 -18.47 22.80
C LYS A 49 -8.69 -17.27 21.91
N PRO A 50 -7.66 -16.60 21.34
CA PRO A 50 -7.89 -15.55 20.37
C PRO A 50 -8.62 -16.11 19.14
N LYS A 51 -9.42 -15.24 18.51
CA LYS A 51 -10.20 -15.60 17.31
C LYS A 51 -9.31 -16.11 16.16
N TYR A 52 -8.12 -15.54 16.04
CA TYR A 52 -7.13 -15.92 15.03
C TYR A 52 -5.86 -16.42 15.72
N SER A 53 -5.15 -17.34 15.07
CA SER A 53 -3.86 -17.79 15.57
C SER A 53 -2.87 -16.63 15.74
N THR A 54 -2.10 -16.66 16.81
CA THR A 54 -0.99 -15.74 17.03
C THR A 54 0.28 -16.14 16.25
N LYS A 55 0.23 -17.26 15.52
CA LYS A 55 1.29 -17.73 14.63
C LYS A 55 0.96 -17.33 13.18
N PRO A 56 1.68 -16.37 12.58
CA PRO A 56 1.40 -15.94 11.20
C PRO A 56 1.48 -17.07 10.16
N SER A 57 2.32 -18.08 10.41
CA SER A 57 2.45 -19.26 9.54
C SER A 57 1.18 -20.10 9.41
N GLU A 58 0.24 -20.01 10.36
CA GLU A 58 -1.03 -20.72 10.30
C GLU A 58 -2.12 -19.93 9.54
N TRP A 59 -1.91 -18.64 9.25
CA TRP A 59 -2.89 -17.80 8.57
C TRP A 59 -3.08 -18.18 7.11
N GLU A 60 -2.02 -18.61 6.44
CA GLU A 60 -2.09 -19.07 5.05
C GLU A 60 -3.01 -20.30 4.92
N ALA A 61 -2.82 -21.30 5.77
CA ALA A 61 -3.67 -22.50 5.79
C ALA A 61 -5.13 -22.15 6.15
N ALA A 62 -5.34 -21.25 7.10
CA ALA A 62 -6.67 -20.77 7.46
C ALA A 62 -7.35 -20.02 6.30
N ALA A 63 -6.61 -19.17 5.59
CA ALA A 63 -7.12 -18.45 4.42
C ALA A 63 -7.48 -19.42 3.28
N ARG A 64 -6.64 -20.41 3.00
CA ARG A 64 -6.91 -21.44 1.99
C ARG A 64 -8.22 -22.20 2.24
N ASN A 65 -8.55 -22.42 3.51
CA ASN A 65 -9.80 -23.12 3.88
C ASN A 65 -11.03 -22.20 3.87
N ALA A 66 -10.84 -20.89 3.99
CA ALA A 66 -11.92 -19.91 4.10
C ALA A 66 -12.29 -19.23 2.77
N ILE A 67 -11.40 -19.22 1.79
CA ILE A 67 -11.54 -18.49 0.53
C ILE A 67 -11.69 -19.51 -0.63
N PRO A 68 -12.54 -19.25 -1.66
CA PRO A 68 -12.59 -20.06 -2.85
C PRO A 68 -11.20 -20.28 -3.46
N LEU A 69 -10.90 -21.49 -3.91
CA LEU A 69 -9.55 -21.89 -4.30
C LEU A 69 -8.92 -20.93 -5.35
N ALA A 70 -9.64 -20.60 -6.41
CA ALA A 70 -9.13 -19.70 -7.45
C ALA A 70 -8.81 -18.29 -6.90
N ASN A 71 -9.63 -17.77 -5.98
CA ASN A 71 -9.39 -16.50 -5.31
C ASN A 71 -8.16 -16.58 -4.40
N PHE A 72 -8.02 -17.68 -3.65
CA PHE A 72 -6.85 -17.90 -2.81
C PHE A 72 -5.58 -17.98 -3.66
N LEU A 73 -5.58 -18.78 -4.73
CA LEU A 73 -4.44 -18.97 -5.62
C LEU A 73 -4.03 -17.66 -6.31
N TYR A 74 -4.99 -16.81 -6.67
CA TYR A 74 -4.70 -15.48 -7.22
C TYR A 74 -3.91 -14.60 -6.24
N VAL A 75 -4.22 -14.66 -4.95
CA VAL A 75 -3.50 -13.89 -3.91
C VAL A 75 -2.18 -14.56 -3.54
N PHE A 76 -2.18 -15.89 -3.41
CA PHE A 76 -1.04 -16.68 -2.96
C PHE A 76 0.03 -16.86 -4.05
N GLY A 77 -0.40 -17.01 -5.32
CA GLY A 77 0.48 -17.35 -6.43
C GLY A 77 1.51 -16.26 -6.73
N ALA A 78 2.67 -16.71 -7.17
CA ALA A 78 3.74 -15.85 -7.65
C ALA A 78 3.98 -16.06 -9.16
N ALA A 79 4.92 -15.33 -9.74
CA ALA A 79 5.21 -15.41 -11.16
C ALA A 79 6.26 -16.47 -11.48
N SER A 80 6.19 -17.05 -12.69
CA SER A 80 7.16 -18.01 -13.23
C SER A 80 7.40 -19.21 -12.30
N SER A 81 8.65 -19.57 -12.02
CA SER A 81 9.04 -20.66 -11.13
C SER A 81 9.04 -20.31 -9.64
N GLU A 82 8.52 -19.14 -9.26
CA GLU A 82 8.46 -18.64 -7.88
C GLU A 82 9.82 -18.47 -7.18
N SER A 83 10.92 -18.53 -7.92
CA SER A 83 12.28 -18.42 -7.35
C SER A 83 12.51 -17.09 -6.65
N THR A 84 12.01 -15.98 -7.21
CA THR A 84 12.11 -14.65 -6.59
C THR A 84 11.24 -14.56 -5.33
N HIS A 85 10.06 -15.19 -5.32
CA HIS A 85 9.21 -15.28 -4.13
C HIS A 85 9.97 -15.99 -2.99
N ALA A 86 10.58 -17.14 -3.26
CA ALA A 86 11.39 -17.87 -2.29
C ALA A 86 12.59 -17.04 -1.81
N ALA A 87 13.29 -16.36 -2.74
CA ALA A 87 14.42 -15.49 -2.41
C ALA A 87 14.02 -14.29 -1.54
N ASN A 88 12.86 -13.70 -1.77
CA ASN A 88 12.34 -12.60 -0.94
C ASN A 88 12.09 -13.06 0.50
N ARG A 89 11.58 -14.27 0.70
CA ARG A 89 11.35 -14.82 2.04
C ARG A 89 12.68 -15.15 2.74
N SER A 90 13.59 -15.86 2.08
CA SER A 90 14.88 -16.25 2.65
C SER A 90 15.83 -15.05 2.88
N ALA A 91 15.59 -13.92 2.23
CA ALA A 91 16.40 -12.71 2.46
C ALA A 91 16.36 -12.24 3.91
N PHE A 92 15.23 -12.37 4.61
CA PHE A 92 15.11 -12.02 6.02
C PHE A 92 15.96 -12.90 6.94
N GLU A 93 16.25 -14.13 6.54
CA GLU A 93 17.08 -15.07 7.33
C GLU A 93 18.55 -14.68 7.38
N ARG A 94 19.00 -13.84 6.44
CA ARG A 94 20.38 -13.33 6.38
C ARG A 94 20.66 -12.24 7.40
N TYR A 95 19.62 -11.62 7.95
CA TYR A 95 19.75 -10.55 8.93
C TYR A 95 19.43 -11.06 10.32
N ARG A 96 20.20 -10.61 11.30
CA ARG A 96 20.00 -10.98 12.71
C ARG A 96 19.94 -9.72 13.55
N LEU A 97 19.02 -9.69 14.50
CA LEU A 97 18.98 -8.66 15.52
C LEU A 97 20.05 -9.01 16.57
N ARG A 98 21.00 -8.11 16.77
CA ARG A 98 21.98 -8.22 17.85
C ARG A 98 21.43 -7.50 19.07
N PRO A 99 20.98 -8.23 20.12
CA PRO A 99 20.45 -7.60 21.31
C PRO A 99 21.57 -6.94 22.13
N SER A 100 21.24 -5.82 22.78
CA SER A 100 22.07 -5.20 23.82
C SER A 100 21.34 -5.31 25.15
N MET A 101 21.99 -5.89 26.15
CA MET A 101 21.47 -6.02 27.50
C MET A 101 21.89 -4.84 28.38
N LEU A 102 21.21 -4.62 29.50
CA LEU A 102 21.47 -3.54 30.46
C LEU A 102 21.39 -2.15 29.83
N VAL A 103 20.56 -1.98 28.83
CA VAL A 103 20.28 -0.70 28.17
C VAL A 103 18.94 -0.17 28.65
N GLN A 104 18.86 1.11 28.93
CA GLN A 104 17.61 1.76 29.26
C GLN A 104 16.69 1.80 28.03
N ALA A 105 15.71 0.89 27.98
CA ALA A 105 14.78 0.73 26.86
C ALA A 105 13.30 0.88 27.30
N THR A 106 13.06 1.60 28.39
CA THR A 106 11.72 1.82 28.94
C THR A 106 10.84 2.64 27.99
N ARG A 107 11.44 3.63 27.32
CA ARG A 107 10.75 4.46 26.33
C ARG A 107 11.16 4.03 24.93
N ARG A 108 10.17 3.73 24.10
CA ARG A 108 10.36 3.39 22.69
C ARG A 108 9.63 4.41 21.85
N ASN A 109 10.31 4.91 20.84
CA ASN A 109 9.72 5.82 19.88
C ASN A 109 9.90 5.25 18.47
N MET A 110 8.80 4.91 17.80
CA MET A 110 8.76 4.45 16.41
C MET A 110 8.22 5.53 15.48
N SER A 111 7.97 6.74 15.99
CA SER A 111 7.42 7.81 15.16
C SER A 111 8.38 8.13 14.02
N THR A 112 7.79 8.40 12.86
CA THR A 112 8.52 8.77 11.66
C THR A 112 7.84 9.94 10.96
N GLU A 113 8.60 10.75 10.26
CA GLU A 113 8.09 11.81 9.44
C GLU A 113 8.15 11.40 7.97
N LEU A 114 7.01 11.49 7.27
CA LEU A 114 6.93 11.29 5.83
C LEU A 114 6.19 12.48 5.22
N PHE A 115 6.84 13.17 4.28
CA PHE A 115 6.28 14.31 3.54
C PHE A 115 5.70 15.40 4.44
N GLY A 116 6.41 15.73 5.54
CA GLY A 116 6.00 16.77 6.49
C GLY A 116 4.88 16.36 7.47
N LYS A 117 4.49 15.08 7.47
CA LYS A 117 3.48 14.55 8.39
C LYS A 117 4.11 13.53 9.34
N GLN A 118 3.80 13.66 10.63
CA GLN A 118 4.24 12.72 11.67
C GLN A 118 3.30 11.51 11.76
N TYR A 119 3.88 10.33 11.82
CA TYR A 119 3.20 9.05 12.01
C TYR A 119 3.71 8.35 13.26
N LYS A 120 2.85 7.60 13.95
CA LYS A 120 3.23 6.86 15.16
C LYS A 120 4.23 5.72 14.89
N SER A 121 4.30 5.23 13.66
CA SER A 121 5.18 4.14 13.23
C SER A 121 5.46 4.26 11.72
N PRO A 122 6.52 3.61 11.20
CA PRO A 122 6.84 3.60 9.77
C PRO A 122 5.96 2.64 8.95
N LEU A 123 4.84 2.17 9.49
CA LEU A 123 3.95 1.22 8.82
C LEU A 123 2.97 1.93 7.90
N LEU A 124 2.78 1.38 6.71
CA LEU A 124 1.74 1.76 5.75
C LEU A 124 1.05 0.50 5.23
N ILE A 125 -0.25 0.58 4.95
CA ILE A 125 -0.97 -0.50 4.28
C ILE A 125 -0.71 -0.37 2.77
N ALA A 126 -0.05 -1.37 2.20
CA ALA A 126 0.31 -1.41 0.78
C ALA A 126 -0.94 -1.38 -0.13
N PRO A 127 -0.81 -0.91 -1.38
CA PRO A 127 -1.90 -0.96 -2.34
C PRO A 127 -2.18 -2.41 -2.74
N ILE A 128 -3.35 -2.90 -2.35
CA ILE A 128 -3.86 -4.24 -2.68
C ILE A 128 -5.13 -4.06 -3.49
N GLY A 129 -5.15 -4.62 -4.69
CA GLY A 129 -6.32 -4.60 -5.57
C GLY A 129 -7.28 -5.76 -5.28
N VAL A 130 -8.45 -5.69 -5.89
CA VAL A 130 -9.42 -6.80 -5.97
C VAL A 130 -9.80 -7.40 -4.62
N GLN A 131 -9.88 -6.62 -3.55
CA GLN A 131 -10.08 -7.15 -2.20
C GLN A 131 -11.43 -7.86 -2.01
N GLU A 132 -12.42 -7.59 -2.88
CA GLU A 132 -13.71 -8.26 -2.84
C GLU A 132 -13.63 -9.77 -3.04
N ILE A 133 -12.60 -10.28 -3.73
CA ILE A 133 -12.43 -11.74 -3.91
C ILE A 133 -12.12 -12.47 -2.60
N VAL A 134 -11.66 -11.74 -1.58
CA VAL A 134 -11.32 -12.30 -0.26
C VAL A 134 -12.32 -11.94 0.84
N HIS A 135 -12.98 -10.78 0.72
CA HIS A 135 -13.98 -10.33 1.70
C HIS A 135 -14.98 -9.36 1.06
N GLN A 136 -16.27 -9.53 1.34
CA GLN A 136 -17.36 -8.73 0.75
C GLN A 136 -17.23 -7.21 0.98
N ASP A 137 -16.68 -6.78 2.13
CA ASP A 137 -16.47 -5.35 2.43
C ASP A 137 -15.25 -4.76 1.73
N ALA A 138 -14.41 -5.60 1.12
CA ALA A 138 -13.28 -5.19 0.27
C ALA A 138 -12.42 -4.06 0.86
N GLU A 139 -12.08 -3.07 0.04
CA GLU A 139 -11.23 -1.92 0.41
C GLU A 139 -11.86 -1.02 1.48
N GLU A 140 -13.19 -1.05 1.64
CA GLU A 140 -13.85 -0.28 2.70
C GLU A 140 -13.53 -0.83 4.10
N ALA A 141 -13.42 -2.15 4.25
CA ALA A 141 -13.00 -2.75 5.53
C ALA A 141 -11.56 -2.36 5.87
N THR A 142 -10.66 -2.42 4.88
CA THR A 142 -9.28 -1.98 5.03
C THR A 142 -9.20 -0.50 5.40
N ALA A 143 -10.02 0.34 4.77
CA ALA A 143 -10.09 1.78 5.03
C ALA A 143 -10.53 2.09 6.47
N ARG A 144 -11.55 1.40 6.96
CA ARG A 144 -12.01 1.54 8.36
C ARG A 144 -10.93 1.08 9.36
N ALA A 145 -10.27 -0.05 9.08
CA ALA A 145 -9.19 -0.55 9.92
C ALA A 145 -7.97 0.40 9.94
N ALA A 146 -7.57 0.91 8.79
CA ALA A 146 -6.49 1.90 8.65
C ALA A 146 -6.74 3.15 9.50
N LYS A 147 -7.98 3.69 9.42
CA LYS A 147 -8.41 4.82 10.26
C LYS A 147 -8.32 4.48 11.74
N ALA A 148 -8.87 3.34 12.17
CA ALA A 148 -8.90 2.94 13.59
C ALA A 148 -7.48 2.78 14.16
N LEU A 149 -6.55 2.24 13.36
CA LEU A 149 -5.16 2.04 13.73
C LEU A 149 -4.28 3.28 13.52
N LYS A 150 -4.81 4.35 12.92
CA LYS A 150 -4.06 5.57 12.53
C LYS A 150 -2.85 5.26 11.65
N VAL A 151 -2.99 4.29 10.76
CA VAL A 151 -1.99 3.86 9.78
C VAL A 151 -2.44 4.34 8.40
N PRO A 152 -1.56 5.00 7.60
CA PRO A 152 -1.91 5.37 6.24
C PRO A 152 -2.21 4.14 5.38
N MET A 153 -3.25 4.24 4.54
CA MET A 153 -3.54 3.23 3.54
C MET A 153 -3.28 3.76 2.13
N ILE A 154 -2.91 2.86 1.23
CA ILE A 154 -2.73 3.18 -0.18
C ILE A 154 -3.82 2.48 -0.98
N LEU A 155 -4.71 3.25 -1.62
CA LEU A 155 -5.75 2.70 -2.49
C LEU A 155 -5.16 2.30 -3.84
N SER A 156 -5.45 1.09 -4.29
CA SER A 156 -5.04 0.59 -5.61
C SER A 156 -5.94 1.12 -6.72
N THR A 157 -5.38 1.41 -7.91
CA THR A 157 -6.15 1.61 -9.14
C THR A 157 -7.02 0.39 -9.49
N ALA A 158 -6.57 -0.80 -9.09
CA ALA A 158 -7.28 -2.05 -9.28
C ALA A 158 -8.24 -2.39 -8.14
N ALA A 159 -8.81 -1.41 -7.48
CA ALA A 159 -9.74 -1.63 -6.39
C ALA A 159 -11.15 -2.02 -6.89
N THR A 160 -11.85 -2.78 -6.06
CA THR A 160 -13.26 -3.17 -6.27
C THR A 160 -14.26 -2.15 -5.71
N ARG A 161 -13.75 -1.08 -5.11
CA ARG A 161 -14.54 0.08 -4.66
C ARG A 161 -14.00 1.34 -5.32
N SER A 162 -14.89 2.35 -5.49
CA SER A 162 -14.48 3.63 -6.07
C SER A 162 -13.60 4.45 -5.11
N ILE A 163 -12.91 5.44 -5.67
CA ILE A 163 -12.11 6.40 -4.90
C ILE A 163 -12.95 7.04 -3.79
N GLU A 164 -14.18 7.43 -4.11
CA GLU A 164 -15.12 8.11 -3.23
C GLU A 164 -15.63 7.19 -2.10
N GLN A 165 -15.98 5.93 -2.43
CA GLN A 165 -16.44 4.96 -1.44
C GLN A 165 -15.35 4.69 -0.39
N VAL A 166 -14.11 4.48 -0.85
CA VAL A 166 -12.99 4.22 0.04
C VAL A 166 -12.64 5.46 0.87
N ALA A 167 -12.64 6.64 0.27
CA ALA A 167 -12.44 7.89 1.01
C ALA A 167 -13.50 8.10 2.10
N LYS A 168 -14.78 7.85 1.78
CA LYS A 168 -15.89 7.91 2.73
C LYS A 168 -15.69 6.93 3.89
N ALA A 169 -15.32 5.69 3.60
CA ALA A 169 -15.08 4.66 4.63
C ALA A 169 -13.86 4.99 5.52
N ASN A 170 -12.83 5.59 4.95
CA ASN A 170 -11.63 6.03 5.67
C ASN A 170 -11.87 7.30 6.49
N GLY A 171 -12.84 8.16 6.11
CA GLY A 171 -13.20 9.38 6.83
C GLY A 171 -12.05 10.37 6.92
N ASP A 172 -11.57 10.66 8.14
CA ASP A 172 -10.43 11.54 8.44
C ASP A 172 -9.07 10.81 8.47
N GLY A 173 -9.04 9.50 8.17
CA GLY A 173 -7.82 8.70 8.07
C GLY A 173 -6.92 9.18 6.93
N ASP A 174 -5.61 8.94 7.07
CA ASP A 174 -4.66 9.25 6.02
C ASP A 174 -4.71 8.22 4.90
N ARG A 175 -4.69 8.72 3.66
CA ARG A 175 -4.83 7.88 2.47
C ARG A 175 -4.00 8.39 1.31
N TRP A 176 -3.39 7.45 0.60
CA TRP A 176 -2.58 7.67 -0.58
C TRP A 176 -3.21 6.94 -1.75
N PHE A 177 -2.97 7.40 -2.98
CA PHE A 177 -3.50 6.79 -4.19
C PHE A 177 -2.40 6.12 -5.00
N GLN A 178 -2.54 4.83 -5.31
CA GLN A 178 -1.62 4.14 -6.21
C GLN A 178 -2.18 4.14 -7.61
N LEU A 179 -1.35 4.56 -8.56
CA LEU A 179 -1.63 4.66 -9.98
C LEU A 179 -0.94 3.53 -10.75
N TYR A 180 -1.72 2.68 -11.43
CA TYR A 180 -1.27 2.04 -12.65
C TYR A 180 -1.42 3.08 -13.76
N TRP A 181 -0.32 3.56 -14.28
CA TRP A 181 -0.34 4.70 -15.18
C TRP A 181 -0.92 4.31 -16.54
N PRO A 182 -2.10 4.84 -16.93
CA PRO A 182 -2.73 4.52 -18.20
C PRO A 182 -1.83 4.84 -19.39
N LYS A 183 -2.11 4.21 -20.54
CA LYS A 183 -1.39 4.46 -21.78
C LYS A 183 -1.36 5.96 -22.15
N PRO A 184 -0.34 6.43 -22.90
CA PRO A 184 -0.19 7.86 -23.24
C PRO A 184 -1.43 8.49 -23.86
N GLN A 185 -2.14 7.75 -24.72
CA GLN A 185 -3.35 8.22 -25.40
C GLN A 185 -4.56 8.43 -24.46
N ALA A 186 -4.43 8.03 -23.21
CA ALA A 186 -5.46 8.18 -22.16
C ALA A 186 -5.03 9.17 -21.06
N GLU A 187 -4.32 10.24 -21.42
CA GLU A 187 -3.87 11.26 -20.44
C GLU A 187 -5.05 11.95 -19.76
N GLU A 188 -6.15 12.18 -20.48
CA GLU A 188 -7.39 12.74 -19.91
C GLU A 188 -7.95 11.84 -18.80
N PHE A 189 -7.91 10.52 -18.98
CA PHE A 189 -8.30 9.57 -17.94
C PHE A 189 -7.34 9.59 -16.74
N THR A 190 -6.04 9.70 -16.99
CA THR A 190 -5.05 9.89 -15.91
C THR A 190 -5.35 11.15 -15.10
N ALA A 191 -5.61 12.26 -15.78
CA ALA A 191 -5.95 13.54 -15.14
C ALA A 191 -7.23 13.45 -14.30
N SER A 192 -8.25 12.75 -14.81
CA SER A 192 -9.51 12.51 -14.09
C SER A 192 -9.28 11.72 -12.80
N LEU A 193 -8.57 10.60 -12.87
CA LEU A 193 -8.24 9.78 -11.70
C LEU A 193 -7.51 10.59 -10.62
N LEU A 194 -6.50 11.37 -11.01
CA LEU A 194 -5.72 12.17 -10.06
C LEU A 194 -6.55 13.33 -9.47
N SER A 195 -7.38 13.97 -10.28
CA SER A 195 -8.30 15.01 -9.81
C SER A 195 -9.29 14.48 -8.78
N ARG A 196 -9.91 13.31 -9.05
CA ARG A 196 -10.84 12.64 -8.13
C ARG A 196 -10.13 12.23 -6.84
N ALA A 197 -8.93 11.65 -6.94
CA ALA A 197 -8.14 11.30 -5.77
C ALA A 197 -7.85 12.54 -4.91
N LYS A 198 -7.40 13.64 -5.53
CA LYS A 198 -7.14 14.91 -4.84
C LYS A 198 -8.40 15.48 -4.18
N ALA A 199 -9.51 15.51 -4.89
CA ALA A 199 -10.81 16.00 -4.38
C ALA A 199 -11.31 15.18 -3.19
N ASN A 200 -10.93 13.91 -3.10
CA ASN A 200 -11.27 13.01 -2.00
C ASN A 200 -10.18 12.90 -0.92
N GLY A 201 -9.24 13.84 -0.87
CA GLY A 201 -8.26 13.98 0.21
C GLY A 201 -7.13 12.95 0.21
N PHE A 202 -6.83 12.33 -0.93
CA PHE A 202 -5.62 11.54 -1.08
C PHE A 202 -4.40 12.46 -1.15
N SER A 203 -3.43 12.26 -0.26
CA SER A 203 -2.33 13.21 -0.03
C SER A 203 -1.07 12.90 -0.84
N VAL A 204 -0.84 11.66 -1.19
CA VAL A 204 0.37 11.18 -1.89
C VAL A 204 -0.03 10.31 -3.08
N LEU A 205 0.68 10.50 -4.20
CA LEU A 205 0.58 9.65 -5.38
C LEU A 205 1.67 8.59 -5.36
N VAL A 206 1.29 7.31 -5.49
CA VAL A 206 2.21 6.17 -5.58
C VAL A 206 2.12 5.61 -6.99
N VAL A 207 3.17 5.73 -7.78
CA VAL A 207 3.21 5.28 -9.18
C VAL A 207 3.87 3.93 -9.29
N THR A 208 3.14 2.94 -9.79
CA THR A 208 3.67 1.59 -10.02
C THR A 208 4.38 1.53 -11.37
N LEU A 209 5.64 1.10 -11.38
CA LEU A 209 6.52 1.12 -12.55
C LEU A 209 6.82 -0.26 -13.13
N ASP A 210 6.38 -1.33 -12.50
CA ASP A 210 6.72 -2.71 -12.85
C ASP A 210 5.55 -3.51 -13.45
N THR A 211 4.40 -2.87 -13.70
CA THR A 211 3.19 -3.55 -14.15
C THR A 211 2.65 -2.92 -15.44
N PHE A 212 3.42 -3.04 -16.52
CA PHE A 212 2.98 -2.63 -17.86
C PHE A 212 2.19 -3.74 -18.54
N GLN A 213 2.41 -4.98 -18.15
CA GLN A 213 1.80 -6.18 -18.69
C GLN A 213 1.62 -7.22 -17.58
N ILE A 214 0.60 -8.06 -17.74
CA ILE A 214 0.36 -9.17 -16.80
C ILE A 214 1.49 -10.19 -16.98
N GLY A 215 2.17 -10.56 -15.90
CA GLY A 215 3.24 -11.55 -15.89
C GLY A 215 2.71 -12.98 -16.06
N TRP A 216 3.61 -13.92 -16.36
CA TRP A 216 3.30 -15.34 -16.38
C TRP A 216 3.10 -15.85 -14.96
N ARG A 217 1.85 -16.13 -14.59
CA ARG A 217 1.43 -16.55 -13.25
C ARG A 217 0.77 -17.93 -13.33
N PRO A 218 1.51 -19.01 -13.08
CA PRO A 218 1.02 -20.37 -13.29
C PRO A 218 -0.30 -20.68 -12.58
N ASN A 219 -0.43 -20.29 -11.31
CA ASN A 219 -1.64 -20.54 -10.52
C ASN A 219 -2.90 -19.91 -11.14
N ASP A 220 -2.79 -18.69 -11.68
CA ASP A 220 -3.90 -18.02 -12.36
C ASP A 220 -4.22 -18.67 -13.71
N LEU A 221 -3.18 -19.07 -14.45
CA LEU A 221 -3.30 -19.69 -15.76
C LEU A 221 -3.92 -21.09 -15.67
N ASP A 222 -3.50 -21.89 -14.69
CA ASP A 222 -4.00 -23.25 -14.48
C ASP A 222 -5.48 -23.24 -14.05
N GLU A 223 -5.89 -22.26 -13.28
CA GLU A 223 -7.30 -22.02 -12.90
C GLU A 223 -8.09 -21.27 -13.97
N SER A 224 -7.46 -20.81 -15.06
CA SER A 224 -8.08 -19.90 -16.06
C SER A 224 -8.78 -18.73 -15.38
N TYR A 225 -8.17 -18.19 -14.32
CA TYR A 225 -8.78 -17.19 -13.46
C TYR A 225 -8.06 -15.84 -13.54
N LEU A 226 -8.81 -14.83 -13.97
CA LEU A 226 -8.37 -13.44 -13.93
C LEU A 226 -9.56 -12.57 -13.50
N PRO A 227 -9.59 -12.05 -12.27
CA PRO A 227 -10.76 -11.36 -11.71
C PRO A 227 -11.18 -10.14 -12.53
N PHE A 228 -10.23 -9.45 -13.17
CA PHE A 228 -10.50 -8.28 -14.00
C PHE A 228 -11.45 -8.57 -15.16
N ILE A 229 -11.40 -9.74 -15.78
CA ILE A 229 -12.31 -10.11 -16.88
C ILE A 229 -13.78 -10.05 -16.45
N TRP A 230 -14.02 -10.33 -15.16
CA TRP A 230 -15.34 -10.30 -14.56
C TRP A 230 -15.71 -8.93 -13.97
N GLY A 231 -14.92 -7.88 -14.25
CA GLY A 231 -15.10 -6.52 -13.74
C GLY A 231 -14.65 -6.31 -12.29
N GLN A 232 -14.13 -7.35 -11.65
CA GLN A 232 -13.57 -7.22 -10.29
C GLN A 232 -12.24 -6.44 -10.36
N GLY A 233 -12.04 -5.49 -9.46
CA GLY A 233 -10.87 -4.61 -9.51
C GLY A 233 -10.91 -3.51 -10.57
N CYS A 234 -12.06 -3.27 -11.20
CA CYS A 234 -12.22 -2.24 -12.23
C CYS A 234 -13.00 -1.01 -11.76
N GLN A 235 -13.45 -0.96 -10.50
CA GLN A 235 -14.42 0.03 -10.05
C GLN A 235 -13.87 1.45 -10.02
N VAL A 236 -12.58 1.64 -9.81
CA VAL A 236 -11.93 2.96 -9.92
C VAL A 236 -12.11 3.56 -11.32
N GLY A 237 -11.94 2.73 -12.36
CA GLY A 237 -12.23 3.14 -13.75
C GLY A 237 -13.71 3.20 -14.04
N PHE A 238 -14.48 2.18 -13.66
CA PHE A 238 -15.92 2.13 -13.97
C PHE A 238 -16.73 3.28 -13.37
N SER A 239 -16.31 3.85 -12.27
CA SER A 239 -16.90 5.03 -11.66
C SER A 239 -16.37 6.36 -12.22
N ASP A 240 -15.41 6.32 -13.15
CA ASP A 240 -14.78 7.52 -13.70
C ASP A 240 -15.57 8.05 -14.90
N PRO A 241 -16.00 9.35 -14.90
CA PRO A 241 -16.79 9.91 -15.99
C PRO A 241 -16.02 10.02 -17.32
N VAL A 242 -14.70 10.21 -17.27
CA VAL A 242 -13.87 10.24 -18.49
C VAL A 242 -13.76 8.86 -19.08
N PHE A 243 -13.52 7.85 -18.24
CA PHE A 243 -13.54 6.46 -18.69
C PHE A 243 -14.87 6.07 -19.35
N GLN A 244 -16.00 6.48 -18.77
CA GLN A 244 -17.32 6.19 -19.34
C GLN A 244 -17.45 6.80 -20.75
N ARG A 245 -17.12 8.08 -20.90
CA ARG A 245 -17.16 8.74 -22.23
C ARG A 245 -16.22 8.06 -23.24
N MET A 246 -15.00 7.69 -22.82
CA MET A 246 -14.05 6.98 -23.69
C MET A 246 -14.58 5.62 -24.13
N TYR A 247 -15.24 4.90 -23.22
CA TYR A 247 -15.84 3.60 -23.53
C TYR A 247 -17.03 3.74 -24.46
N GLU A 248 -17.94 4.69 -24.22
CA GLU A 248 -19.08 5.00 -25.09
C GLU A 248 -18.63 5.39 -26.51
N LYS A 249 -17.58 6.23 -26.59
CA LYS A 249 -16.97 6.60 -27.88
C LYS A 249 -16.45 5.37 -28.61
N GLN A 250 -15.70 4.49 -27.93
CA GLN A 250 -15.23 3.24 -28.53
C GLN A 250 -16.37 2.37 -29.04
N GLN A 251 -17.47 2.30 -28.28
CA GLN A 251 -18.65 1.52 -28.71
C GLN A 251 -19.34 2.13 -29.94
N SER A 252 -19.39 3.45 -30.04
CA SER A 252 -19.99 4.14 -31.21
C SER A 252 -19.11 4.03 -32.46
N GLU A 253 -17.80 3.90 -32.30
CA GLU A 253 -16.84 3.71 -33.40
C GLU A 253 -16.71 2.23 -33.83
N ASP A 254 -17.36 1.31 -33.11
CA ASP A 254 -17.35 -0.12 -33.44
C ASP A 254 -18.26 -0.42 -34.63
N THR A 255 -17.67 -0.45 -35.82
CA THR A 255 -18.34 -0.69 -37.09
C THR A 255 -18.69 -2.16 -37.36
N ARG A 256 -18.38 -3.07 -36.43
CA ARG A 256 -18.67 -4.50 -36.58
C ARG A 256 -20.17 -4.74 -36.69
N THR A 257 -20.56 -5.57 -37.62
CA THR A 257 -21.94 -5.98 -37.83
C THR A 257 -22.48 -6.80 -36.64
N VAL A 258 -23.79 -6.88 -36.50
CA VAL A 258 -24.44 -7.70 -35.46
C VAL A 258 -24.03 -9.17 -35.60
N THR A 259 -23.85 -9.66 -36.83
CA THR A 259 -23.40 -11.01 -37.12
C THR A 259 -21.98 -11.28 -36.63
N GLU A 260 -21.07 -10.34 -36.82
CA GLU A 260 -19.68 -10.46 -36.32
C GLU A 260 -19.63 -10.44 -34.79
N LYS A 261 -20.41 -9.57 -34.15
CA LYS A 261 -20.54 -9.54 -32.68
C LYS A 261 -21.12 -10.86 -32.13
N LEU A 262 -22.13 -11.42 -32.80
CA LEU A 262 -22.71 -12.71 -32.42
C LEU A 262 -21.73 -13.87 -32.63
N GLN A 263 -20.95 -13.85 -33.71
CA GLN A 263 -19.91 -14.83 -33.95
C GLN A 263 -18.82 -14.77 -32.87
N GLU A 264 -18.39 -13.58 -32.45
CA GLU A 264 -17.43 -13.40 -31.39
C GLU A 264 -17.97 -13.94 -30.05
N VAL A 265 -19.20 -13.58 -29.68
CA VAL A 265 -19.88 -14.12 -28.49
C VAL A 265 -19.96 -15.65 -28.56
N TRP A 266 -20.32 -16.21 -29.72
CA TRP A 266 -20.36 -17.65 -29.95
C TRP A 266 -18.99 -18.32 -29.78
N GLN A 267 -17.92 -17.70 -30.29
CA GLN A 267 -16.56 -18.20 -30.10
C GLN A 267 -16.14 -18.13 -28.61
N ILE A 268 -16.52 -17.08 -27.89
CA ILE A 268 -16.27 -16.95 -26.46
C ILE A 268 -17.03 -18.03 -25.68
N LEU A 269 -18.29 -18.29 -26.02
CA LEU A 269 -19.13 -19.30 -25.37
C LEU A 269 -18.66 -20.74 -25.62
N LYS A 270 -17.96 -21.00 -26.71
CA LYS A 270 -17.36 -22.32 -26.98
C LYS A 270 -16.09 -22.61 -26.19
N ARG A 271 -15.44 -21.58 -25.64
CA ARG A 271 -14.17 -21.72 -24.90
C ARG A 271 -14.31 -22.42 -23.54
N PRO A 272 -15.35 -22.11 -22.71
CA PRO A 272 -15.50 -22.81 -21.46
C PRO A 272 -15.81 -24.28 -21.70
N GLY A 273 -15.01 -25.18 -21.17
CA GLY A 273 -15.22 -26.62 -21.25
C GLY A 273 -16.43 -27.13 -20.42
N SER A 274 -17.28 -26.22 -19.92
CA SER A 274 -18.43 -26.55 -19.08
C SER A 274 -19.62 -25.62 -19.31
N LEU A 275 -20.83 -26.13 -19.08
CA LEU A 275 -22.07 -25.33 -19.12
C LEU A 275 -22.07 -24.21 -18.07
N SER A 276 -21.49 -24.44 -16.91
CA SER A 276 -21.36 -23.42 -15.85
C SER A 276 -20.47 -22.27 -16.26
N GLY A 277 -19.37 -22.55 -16.98
CA GLY A 277 -18.49 -21.53 -17.56
C GLY A 277 -19.22 -20.67 -18.62
N ALA A 278 -19.99 -21.32 -19.51
CA ALA A 278 -20.79 -20.60 -20.50
C ALA A 278 -21.87 -19.70 -19.83
N ALA A 279 -22.57 -20.20 -18.81
CA ALA A 279 -23.54 -19.41 -18.04
C ALA A 279 -22.89 -18.21 -17.36
N LYS A 280 -21.69 -18.37 -16.79
CA LYS A 280 -20.90 -17.30 -16.19
C LYS A 280 -20.53 -16.22 -17.22
N VAL A 281 -20.08 -16.61 -18.41
CA VAL A 281 -19.79 -15.67 -19.51
C VAL A 281 -21.05 -14.89 -19.91
N LEU A 282 -22.18 -15.56 -20.05
CA LEU A 282 -23.45 -14.90 -20.40
C LEU A 282 -23.90 -13.90 -19.33
N SER A 283 -23.80 -14.28 -18.06
CA SER A 283 -24.17 -13.38 -16.95
C SER A 283 -23.29 -12.13 -16.84
N HIS A 284 -22.09 -12.14 -17.41
CA HIS A 284 -21.14 -11.02 -17.41
C HIS A 284 -20.92 -10.43 -18.81
N ALA A 285 -21.74 -10.78 -19.79
CA ALA A 285 -21.54 -10.38 -21.18
C ALA A 285 -21.45 -8.85 -21.40
N SER A 286 -22.17 -8.05 -20.60
CA SER A 286 -22.11 -6.59 -20.63
C SER A 286 -20.87 -6.00 -19.93
N ILE A 287 -20.31 -6.72 -18.97
CA ILE A 287 -19.18 -6.25 -18.15
C ILE A 287 -17.84 -6.57 -18.82
N ILE A 288 -17.73 -7.74 -19.45
CA ILE A 288 -16.48 -8.22 -20.05
C ILE A 288 -15.83 -7.20 -21.02
N PRO A 289 -16.55 -6.64 -22.02
CA PRO A 289 -15.97 -5.67 -22.94
C PRO A 289 -15.46 -4.42 -22.24
N LYS A 290 -16.21 -3.93 -21.26
CA LYS A 290 -15.85 -2.76 -20.44
C LYS A 290 -14.62 -3.02 -19.57
N ALA A 291 -14.53 -4.22 -18.99
CA ALA A 291 -13.38 -4.66 -18.20
C ALA A 291 -12.12 -4.83 -19.05
N MET A 292 -12.27 -5.40 -20.25
CA MET A 292 -11.16 -5.51 -21.21
C MET A 292 -10.68 -4.13 -21.69
N PHE A 293 -11.59 -3.18 -21.90
CA PHE A 293 -11.22 -1.81 -22.23
C PHE A 293 -10.41 -1.18 -21.09
N PHE A 294 -10.87 -1.31 -19.84
CA PHE A 294 -10.14 -0.80 -18.68
C PHE A 294 -8.75 -1.41 -18.55
N THR A 295 -8.64 -2.73 -18.63
CA THR A 295 -7.33 -3.42 -18.55
C THR A 295 -6.41 -3.03 -19.69
N GLY A 296 -6.95 -2.82 -20.90
CA GLY A 296 -6.21 -2.30 -22.05
C GLY A 296 -5.71 -0.86 -21.89
N LEU A 297 -6.28 -0.08 -20.98
CA LEU A 297 -5.77 1.25 -20.64
C LEU A 297 -4.64 1.19 -19.61
N VAL A 298 -4.75 0.33 -18.58
CA VAL A 298 -3.84 0.32 -17.41
C VAL A 298 -2.74 -0.74 -17.47
N ALA A 299 -2.93 -1.80 -18.26
CA ALA A 299 -1.95 -2.86 -18.50
C ALA A 299 -1.67 -2.97 -20.01
N SER A 300 -1.34 -1.86 -20.63
CA SER A 300 -1.32 -1.67 -22.09
C SER A 300 -0.05 -2.16 -22.79
N GLY A 301 0.97 -2.61 -22.04
CA GLY A 301 2.29 -2.92 -22.60
C GLY A 301 3.12 -1.67 -22.97
N ASN A 302 2.61 -0.46 -22.72
CA ASN A 302 3.33 0.77 -23.01
C ASN A 302 4.26 1.14 -21.86
N TYR A 303 5.53 1.29 -22.14
CA TYR A 303 6.53 1.71 -21.19
C TYR A 303 6.52 3.24 -21.06
N ARG A 304 6.86 3.72 -19.87
CA ARG A 304 7.04 5.14 -19.54
C ARG A 304 8.50 5.39 -19.21
N ASP A 305 9.00 6.56 -19.56
CA ASP A 305 10.36 6.99 -19.22
C ASP A 305 10.38 8.12 -18.18
N TRP A 306 11.56 8.61 -17.85
CA TRP A 306 11.74 9.67 -16.88
C TRP A 306 11.12 11.02 -17.31
N ASN A 307 11.03 11.27 -18.60
CA ASN A 307 10.46 12.51 -19.14
C ASN A 307 8.94 12.53 -18.93
N ASP A 308 8.30 11.37 -19.01
CA ASP A 308 6.86 11.21 -18.76
C ASP A 308 6.47 11.67 -17.34
N LEU A 309 7.38 11.55 -16.34
CA LEU A 309 7.09 12.00 -14.97
C LEU A 309 6.74 13.49 -14.87
N GLN A 310 7.17 14.32 -15.80
CA GLN A 310 6.79 15.72 -15.84
C GLN A 310 5.28 15.88 -16.04
N THR A 311 4.66 15.00 -16.79
CA THR A 311 3.18 14.98 -16.94
C THR A 311 2.50 14.74 -15.59
N LEU A 312 2.96 13.77 -14.80
CA LEU A 312 2.41 13.54 -13.46
C LEU A 312 2.65 14.74 -12.53
N ARG A 313 3.80 15.40 -12.64
CA ARG A 313 4.09 16.62 -11.86
C ARG A 313 3.14 17.76 -12.20
N ARG A 314 2.73 17.91 -13.46
CA ARG A 314 1.72 18.90 -13.85
C ARG A 314 0.33 18.57 -13.28
N LEU A 315 0.00 17.29 -13.22
CA LEU A 315 -1.32 16.81 -12.78
C LEU A 315 -1.43 16.65 -11.26
N TRP A 316 -0.31 16.45 -10.55
CA TRP A 316 -0.26 16.17 -9.12
C TRP A 316 0.71 17.09 -8.39
N SER A 317 0.19 17.96 -7.53
CA SER A 317 0.98 18.93 -6.77
C SER A 317 1.58 18.37 -5.47
N GLY A 318 1.10 17.22 -4.99
CA GLY A 318 1.60 16.57 -3.78
C GLY A 318 2.85 15.71 -4.01
N PRO A 319 3.32 15.01 -2.98
CA PRO A 319 4.41 14.05 -3.10
C PRO A 319 4.11 12.94 -4.10
N ILE A 320 5.14 12.47 -4.82
CA ILE A 320 5.08 11.32 -5.72
C ILE A 320 6.08 10.28 -5.24
N VAL A 321 5.61 9.07 -5.02
CA VAL A 321 6.41 7.88 -4.67
C VAL A 321 6.47 6.95 -5.87
N LEU A 322 7.66 6.53 -6.26
CA LEU A 322 7.87 5.54 -7.31
C LEU A 322 7.94 4.15 -6.68
N LYS A 323 6.96 3.29 -6.98
CA LYS A 323 6.87 1.93 -6.45
C LYS A 323 7.62 0.95 -7.35
N VAL A 324 8.45 0.09 -6.72
CA VAL A 324 9.28 -0.96 -7.37
C VAL A 324 10.32 -0.37 -8.31
N ARG A 325 11.08 0.61 -7.80
CA ARG A 325 12.26 1.13 -8.49
C ARG A 325 13.49 0.34 -8.04
N TYR A 326 14.13 -0.38 -8.98
CA TYR A 326 15.50 -0.85 -8.78
C TYR A 326 16.47 0.32 -8.96
N ASN A 327 17.26 0.59 -7.94
CA ASN A 327 18.34 1.55 -8.05
C ASN A 327 19.48 0.91 -8.84
N CYS A 328 19.52 1.14 -10.15
CA CYS A 328 20.68 0.79 -10.94
C CYS A 328 21.79 1.80 -10.61
N MET A 329 22.76 1.40 -9.79
CA MET A 329 23.91 2.25 -9.44
C MET A 329 24.76 2.65 -10.66
N SER A 330 24.58 1.97 -11.80
CA SER A 330 25.27 2.27 -13.05
C SER A 330 24.61 3.39 -13.89
N CYS A 331 23.35 3.75 -13.58
CA CYS A 331 22.68 4.87 -14.25
C CYS A 331 22.90 6.13 -13.43
N GLY A 332 23.83 7.00 -13.83
CA GLY A 332 24.11 8.29 -13.19
C GLY A 332 22.95 9.30 -13.14
N TYR A 333 21.72 8.85 -13.29
CA TYR A 333 20.49 9.64 -13.37
C TYR A 333 19.81 9.94 -12.02
N SER A 334 20.37 9.52 -10.89
CA SER A 334 19.72 9.73 -9.58
C SER A 334 19.78 11.19 -9.07
N SER A 335 20.48 12.09 -9.76
CA SER A 335 20.72 13.45 -9.26
C SER A 335 20.01 14.58 -10.02
N GLN A 336 19.15 14.27 -10.99
CA GLN A 336 18.58 15.31 -11.87
C GLN A 336 17.06 15.33 -11.97
N ILE A 337 16.32 14.96 -10.93
CA ILE A 337 14.90 15.30 -10.87
C ILE A 337 14.79 16.69 -10.25
N PRO A 338 14.44 17.74 -11.02
CA PRO A 338 14.20 19.06 -10.44
C PRO A 338 13.02 18.94 -9.45
N GLY A 339 13.27 19.25 -8.18
CA GLY A 339 12.26 19.23 -7.12
C GLY A 339 12.33 18.07 -6.13
N ASP A 340 13.31 17.17 -6.23
CA ASP A 340 13.55 16.15 -5.20
C ASP A 340 14.34 16.76 -4.03
N THR A 341 13.62 17.30 -3.04
CA THR A 341 14.19 17.84 -1.80
C THR A 341 14.58 16.76 -0.78
N ASN A 342 14.38 15.49 -1.10
CA ASN A 342 14.68 14.37 -0.19
C ASN A 342 16.08 13.82 -0.43
N ARG A 343 17.13 14.65 -0.20
CA ARG A 343 18.49 14.14 0.04
C ARG A 343 18.55 13.53 1.44
N GLY A 344 18.07 12.31 1.57
CA GLY A 344 18.32 11.50 2.75
C GLY A 344 19.84 11.32 2.94
N ARG A 345 20.37 11.80 4.06
CA ARG A 345 21.74 11.61 4.48
C ARG A 345 22.08 10.12 4.38
N ARG A 346 23.13 9.79 3.63
CA ARG A 346 23.73 8.45 3.66
C ARG A 346 24.22 8.20 5.09
N PRO A 347 23.96 7.03 5.69
CA PRO A 347 24.73 6.62 6.86
C PRO A 347 26.18 6.45 6.39
N GLN A 348 27.11 7.21 6.99
CA GLN A 348 28.51 6.94 6.85
C GLN A 348 28.77 5.60 7.55
N GLY A 349 29.18 4.60 6.77
CA GLY A 349 29.61 3.32 7.32
C GLY A 349 30.91 3.48 8.12
N HIS A 350 30.90 2.91 9.30
CA HIS A 350 32.08 2.41 9.99
C HIS A 350 31.97 0.90 10.12
#